data_b956f0a2f9fce232b7fcdac8358d4415
#
_entry.id   b956f0a2f9fce232b7fcdac8358d4415
#
_cell.length_a   1.000
_cell.length_b   1.000
_cell.length_c   1.000
_cell.angle_alpha   90.00
_cell.angle_beta   90.00
_cell.angle_gamma   90.00
#
_symmetry.space_group_name_H-M   'P 1'
#
loop_
_entity.id
_entity.type
_entity.pdbx_description
1 polymer ?
#
loop_
_entity_poly.entity_id
_entity_poly.type
_entity_poly.pdbx_seq_one_letter_code
_entity_poly.pdbx_strand_id
1 'polypeptide(L)'
;METDLFNVQLDQKLASQQEVHHYLAREIAEQSKLSPTEIVHKFLSRERVGNIQVAEKIIMPHFVAANVQNKIIVIRTQEMIPKWSDKIEEVRVILAIIMDSEAGKEEKLKLNHFLQNLMDPDFIRVLLNGELQEICQYL
;
A
#
# COMPACT_ATOMS: atom_id res chain seq x y z
N MET A 1 -11.77 -8.10 -1.07
CA MET A 1 -12.69 -7.05 -1.51
C MET A 1 -11.98 -6.12 -2.50
N GLU A 2 -12.58 -5.87 -3.61
CA GLU A 2 -12.04 -4.95 -4.60
C GLU A 2 -13.12 -4.01 -5.12
N THR A 3 -12.80 -2.71 -5.19
CA THR A 3 -13.61 -1.68 -5.83
C THR A 3 -12.78 -1.05 -6.95
N ASP A 4 -13.29 0.01 -7.59
CA ASP A 4 -12.54 0.71 -8.63
C ASP A 4 -11.20 1.24 -8.13
N LEU A 5 -11.14 1.72 -6.89
CA LEU A 5 -9.91 2.28 -6.31
C LEU A 5 -9.27 1.37 -5.27
N PHE A 6 -10.06 0.70 -4.43
CA PHE A 6 -9.54 -0.06 -3.29
C PHE A 6 -9.47 -1.56 -3.55
N ASN A 7 -8.40 -2.18 -3.09
CA ASN A 7 -8.25 -3.63 -3.07
C ASN A 7 -7.72 -4.03 -1.70
N VAL A 8 -8.58 -4.68 -0.90
CA VAL A 8 -8.23 -5.08 0.48
C VAL A 8 -7.92 -6.57 0.51
N GLN A 9 -6.71 -6.91 0.94
CA GLN A 9 -6.21 -8.28 0.96
C GLN A 9 -5.68 -8.60 2.35
N LEU A 10 -6.41 -9.44 3.07
CA LEU A 10 -6.05 -9.83 4.44
C LEU A 10 -5.40 -11.22 4.46
N ASP A 11 -4.69 -11.51 5.53
CA ASP A 11 -4.04 -12.81 5.78
C ASP A 11 -3.07 -13.25 4.67
N GLN A 12 -2.33 -12.30 4.12
CA GLN A 12 -1.38 -12.59 3.05
C GLN A 12 -0.08 -13.16 3.60
N LYS A 13 0.42 -14.21 2.95
CA LYS A 13 1.68 -14.86 3.33
C LYS A 13 2.85 -14.14 2.69
N LEU A 14 3.18 -12.97 3.24
CA LEU A 14 4.29 -12.15 2.79
C LEU A 14 5.18 -11.88 4.01
N ALA A 15 6.44 -12.26 3.93
CA ALA A 15 7.32 -12.33 5.10
C ALA A 15 8.46 -11.29 5.09
N SER A 16 8.60 -10.51 4.01
CA SER A 16 9.72 -9.58 3.88
C SER A 16 9.38 -8.42 2.94
N GLN A 17 10.19 -7.36 3.02
CA GLN A 17 10.14 -6.25 2.07
C GLN A 17 10.22 -6.77 0.63
N GLN A 18 11.15 -7.68 0.37
CA GLN A 18 11.36 -8.22 -0.97
C GLN A 18 10.10 -8.91 -1.49
N GLU A 19 9.47 -9.74 -0.66
CA GLU A 19 8.26 -10.46 -1.06
C GLU A 19 7.11 -9.49 -1.34
N VAL A 20 6.96 -8.47 -0.51
CA VAL A 20 5.92 -7.45 -0.70
C VAL A 20 6.17 -6.66 -1.99
N HIS A 21 7.40 -6.21 -2.22
CA HIS A 21 7.73 -5.48 -3.44
C HIS A 21 7.49 -6.31 -4.69
N HIS A 22 7.87 -7.59 -4.68
CA HIS A 22 7.63 -8.48 -5.82
C HIS A 22 6.15 -8.73 -6.06
N TYR A 23 5.38 -8.89 -4.99
CA TYR A 23 3.94 -9.06 -5.08
C TYR A 23 3.27 -7.83 -5.72
N LEU A 24 3.59 -6.65 -5.21
CA LEU A 24 3.05 -5.39 -5.74
C LEU A 24 3.50 -5.15 -7.18
N ALA A 25 4.76 -5.48 -7.48
CA ALA A 25 5.30 -5.30 -8.84
C ALA A 25 4.56 -6.15 -9.86
N ARG A 26 4.18 -7.37 -9.52
CA ARG A 26 3.39 -8.21 -10.42
C ARG A 26 2.00 -7.64 -10.65
N GLU A 27 1.36 -7.14 -9.60
CA GLU A 27 0.04 -6.52 -9.71
C GLU A 27 0.08 -5.30 -10.63
N ILE A 28 1.09 -4.45 -10.48
CA ILE A 28 1.23 -3.25 -11.30
C ILE A 28 1.62 -3.60 -12.73
N ALA A 29 2.52 -4.56 -12.91
CA ALA A 29 3.01 -4.94 -14.24
C ALA A 29 1.90 -5.50 -15.13
N GLU A 30 0.94 -6.22 -14.56
CA GLU A 30 -0.19 -6.79 -15.31
C GLU A 30 -1.03 -5.71 -15.99
N GLN A 31 -1.03 -4.49 -15.44
CA GLN A 31 -1.88 -3.39 -15.89
C GLN A 31 -1.06 -2.22 -16.42
N SER A 32 0.20 -2.44 -16.77
CA SER A 32 1.07 -1.38 -17.24
C SER A 32 2.06 -1.96 -18.25
N LYS A 33 2.89 -1.07 -18.83
CA LYS A 33 3.96 -1.48 -19.74
C LYS A 33 5.31 -1.60 -19.01
N LEU A 34 5.29 -1.43 -17.70
CA LEU A 34 6.51 -1.51 -16.88
C LEU A 34 6.82 -2.96 -16.53
N SER A 35 8.11 -3.28 -16.44
CA SER A 35 8.54 -4.60 -15.98
C SER A 35 8.50 -4.67 -14.46
N PRO A 36 8.32 -5.87 -13.88
CA PRO A 36 8.38 -6.01 -12.42
C PRO A 36 9.71 -5.50 -11.83
N THR A 37 10.83 -5.71 -12.52
CA THR A 37 12.14 -5.24 -12.07
C THR A 37 12.18 -3.71 -11.94
N GLU A 38 11.65 -3.00 -12.93
CA GLU A 38 11.58 -1.53 -12.88
C GLU A 38 10.72 -1.05 -11.72
N ILE A 39 9.60 -1.73 -11.47
CA ILE A 39 8.67 -1.36 -10.41
C ILE A 39 9.31 -1.55 -9.04
N VAL A 40 9.95 -2.69 -8.81
CA VAL A 40 10.68 -2.96 -7.56
C VAL A 40 11.74 -1.89 -7.32
N HIS A 41 12.49 -1.57 -8.36
CA HIS A 41 13.55 -0.55 -8.29
C HIS A 41 12.98 0.81 -7.87
N LYS A 42 11.83 1.18 -8.39
CA LYS A 42 11.17 2.45 -8.03
C LYS A 42 10.71 2.46 -6.57
N PHE A 43 10.17 1.36 -6.06
CA PHE A 43 9.81 1.26 -4.64
C PHE A 43 11.04 1.44 -3.76
N LEU A 44 12.13 0.74 -4.07
CA LEU A 44 13.37 0.84 -3.29
C LEU A 44 13.95 2.25 -3.33
N SER A 45 13.95 2.88 -4.50
CA SER A 45 14.44 4.25 -4.64
C SER A 45 13.63 5.24 -3.81
N ARG A 46 12.30 5.07 -3.78
CA ARG A 46 11.44 5.94 -2.99
C ARG A 46 11.70 5.79 -1.49
N GLU A 47 11.96 4.58 -1.03
CA GLU A 47 12.23 4.34 0.40
C GLU A 47 13.58 4.89 0.84
N ARG A 48 14.53 5.07 -0.09
CA ARG A 48 15.82 5.69 0.22
C ARG A 48 15.73 7.18 0.50
N VAL A 49 14.75 7.87 -0.12
CA VAL A 49 14.67 9.33 -0.05
C VAL A 49 13.70 9.83 1.00
N GLY A 50 12.92 8.97 1.63
CA GLY A 50 11.99 9.39 2.66
C GLY A 50 11.35 8.25 3.40
N ASN A 51 10.76 8.57 4.55
CA ASN A 51 10.09 7.59 5.39
C ASN A 51 8.70 7.29 4.83
N ILE A 52 8.37 6.00 4.72
CA ILE A 52 7.04 5.54 4.28
C ILE A 52 6.17 5.07 5.44
N GLN A 53 6.67 5.12 6.67
CA GLN A 53 5.90 4.70 7.83
C GLN A 53 4.90 5.78 8.22
N VAL A 54 3.62 5.40 8.35
CA VAL A 54 2.55 6.33 8.70
C VAL A 54 2.01 6.11 10.11
N ALA A 55 2.24 4.94 10.66
CA ALA A 55 1.88 4.60 12.03
C ALA A 55 2.72 3.40 12.45
N GLU A 56 2.71 3.06 13.72
CA GLU A 56 3.40 1.87 14.21
C GLU A 56 2.88 0.64 13.46
N LYS A 57 3.79 -0.13 12.86
CA LYS A 57 3.50 -1.36 12.10
C LYS A 57 2.77 -1.15 10.78
N ILE A 58 2.61 0.10 10.34
CA ILE A 58 1.92 0.42 9.09
C ILE A 58 2.81 1.28 8.21
N ILE A 59 3.01 0.83 6.96
CA ILE A 59 3.76 1.59 5.95
C ILE A 59 2.87 1.91 4.77
N MET A 60 3.25 2.96 4.04
CA MET A 60 2.49 3.42 2.87
C MET A 60 3.44 3.69 1.70
N PRO A 61 3.83 2.62 0.96
CA PRO A 61 4.64 2.80 -0.24
C PRO A 61 3.85 3.52 -1.32
N HIS A 62 4.53 4.42 -2.01
CA HIS A 62 3.94 5.21 -3.10
C HIS A 62 4.57 4.82 -4.42
N PHE A 63 3.73 4.71 -5.45
CA PHE A 63 4.17 4.46 -6.81
C PHE A 63 3.37 5.35 -7.76
N VAL A 64 4.08 6.23 -8.48
CA VAL A 64 3.46 7.12 -9.46
C VAL A 64 4.15 6.90 -10.80
N ALA A 65 3.37 6.65 -11.83
CA ALA A 65 3.89 6.47 -13.18
C ALA A 65 2.80 6.80 -14.20
N ALA A 66 3.19 7.05 -15.44
CA ALA A 66 2.23 7.26 -16.52
C ALA A 66 1.59 5.92 -16.92
N ASN A 67 0.31 5.96 -17.25
CA ASN A 67 -0.43 4.83 -17.79
C ASN A 67 -0.52 3.63 -16.84
N VAL A 68 -0.67 3.90 -15.54
CA VAL A 68 -0.98 2.87 -14.55
C VAL A 68 -2.39 3.07 -14.04
N GLN A 69 -3.01 2.00 -13.58
CA GLN A 69 -4.33 2.08 -12.97
C GLN A 69 -4.21 2.65 -11.56
N ASN A 70 -5.05 3.63 -11.22
CA ASN A 70 -5.12 4.15 -9.86
C ASN A 70 -5.65 3.06 -8.93
N LYS A 71 -4.92 2.75 -7.87
CA LYS A 71 -5.29 1.71 -6.94
C LYS A 71 -4.67 1.95 -5.57
N ILE A 72 -5.45 1.73 -4.53
CA ILE A 72 -4.94 1.67 -3.16
C ILE A 72 -5.08 0.22 -2.71
N ILE A 73 -3.96 -0.46 -2.51
CA ILE A 73 -3.95 -1.85 -2.11
C ILE A 73 -3.65 -1.91 -0.61
N VAL A 74 -4.62 -2.40 0.15
CA VAL A 74 -4.49 -2.57 1.60
C VAL A 74 -4.13 -4.02 1.86
N ILE A 75 -2.93 -4.28 2.33
CA ILE A 75 -2.45 -5.63 2.62
C ILE A 75 -2.20 -5.76 4.11
N ARG A 76 -2.78 -6.80 4.73
CA ARG A 76 -2.38 -7.20 6.08
C ARG A 76 -1.76 -8.57 6.00
N THR A 77 -0.53 -8.70 6.47
CA THR A 77 0.19 -9.96 6.42
C THR A 77 -0.34 -10.92 7.49
N GLN A 78 -0.24 -12.21 7.21
CA GLN A 78 -0.64 -13.25 8.16
C GLN A 78 0.19 -13.17 9.44
N GLU A 79 1.49 -12.91 9.29
CA GLU A 79 2.41 -12.73 10.42
C GLU A 79 3.14 -11.41 10.29
N MET A 80 3.58 -10.87 11.42
CA MET A 80 4.37 -9.65 11.47
C MET A 80 5.67 -9.82 10.69
N ILE A 81 6.01 -8.84 9.83
CA ILE A 81 7.33 -8.77 9.22
C ILE A 81 8.25 -8.14 10.27
N PRO A 82 9.23 -8.88 10.82
CA PRO A 82 9.97 -8.41 11.99
C PRO A 82 10.94 -7.27 11.73
N LYS A 83 11.44 -7.17 10.50
CA LYS A 83 12.34 -6.09 10.09
C LYS A 83 12.12 -5.80 8.62
N TRP A 84 11.44 -4.70 8.33
CA TRP A 84 11.15 -4.30 6.95
C TRP A 84 12.42 -3.86 6.23
N SER A 85 13.18 -2.97 6.86
CA SER A 85 14.42 -2.40 6.32
C SER A 85 15.32 -1.94 7.46
N ASP A 86 16.47 -1.35 7.13
CA ASP A 86 17.37 -0.79 8.13
C ASP A 86 16.72 0.37 8.90
N LYS A 87 15.73 1.02 8.33
CA LYS A 87 15.06 2.18 8.93
C LYS A 87 13.72 1.86 9.57
N ILE A 88 13.09 0.78 9.19
CA ILE A 88 11.73 0.41 9.64
C ILE A 88 11.76 -1.01 10.19
N GLU A 89 11.32 -1.14 11.43
CA GLU A 89 11.31 -2.45 12.11
C GLU A 89 10.07 -3.25 11.73
N GLU A 90 9.15 -3.44 12.64
CA GLU A 90 7.99 -4.30 12.47
C GLU A 90 6.95 -3.70 11.52
N VAL A 91 6.47 -4.52 10.56
CA VAL A 91 5.39 -4.12 9.65
C VAL A 91 4.33 -5.22 9.60
N ARG A 92 3.08 -4.85 9.74
CA ARG A 92 1.93 -5.74 9.61
C ARG A 92 1.00 -5.34 8.47
N VAL A 93 0.89 -4.04 8.20
CA VAL A 93 -0.04 -3.51 7.20
C VAL A 93 0.71 -2.66 6.19
N ILE A 94 0.45 -2.92 4.92
CA ILE A 94 1.02 -2.18 3.81
C ILE A 94 -0.12 -1.49 3.06
N LEU A 95 -0.05 -0.17 2.96
CA LEU A 95 -1.02 0.65 2.23
C LEU A 95 -0.34 1.14 0.96
N ALA A 96 -0.40 0.34 -0.11
CA ALA A 96 0.28 0.67 -1.36
C ALA A 96 -0.58 1.64 -2.18
N ILE A 97 -0.05 2.84 -2.42
CA ILE A 97 -0.72 3.88 -3.20
C ILE A 97 -0.14 3.85 -4.61
N ILE A 98 -0.94 3.46 -5.58
CA ILE A 98 -0.53 3.40 -6.98
C ILE A 98 -1.38 4.39 -7.76
N MET A 99 -0.74 5.41 -8.33
CA MET A 99 -1.44 6.49 -9.00
C MET A 99 -0.84 6.76 -10.37
N ASP A 100 -1.72 7.00 -11.34
CA ASP A 100 -1.33 7.54 -12.64
C ASP A 100 -0.82 8.97 -12.43
N SER A 101 0.27 9.34 -13.08
CA SER A 101 0.82 10.70 -12.99
C SER A 101 -0.16 11.76 -13.46
N GLU A 102 -1.17 11.38 -14.26
CA GLU A 102 -2.22 12.27 -14.73
C GLU A 102 -3.58 11.98 -14.10
N ALA A 103 -3.59 11.44 -12.88
CA ALA A 103 -4.82 11.15 -12.17
C ALA A 103 -5.70 12.38 -12.05
N GLY A 104 -7.03 12.19 -12.24
CA GLY A 104 -8.00 13.27 -12.20
C GLY A 104 -8.31 13.75 -10.79
N LYS A 105 -9.16 14.79 -10.71
CA LYS A 105 -9.55 15.37 -9.42
C LYS A 105 -10.32 14.39 -8.55
N GLU A 106 -11.17 13.56 -9.15
CA GLU A 106 -12.00 12.62 -8.41
C GLU A 106 -11.15 11.60 -7.67
N GLU A 107 -10.17 11.01 -8.34
CA GLU A 107 -9.26 10.04 -7.74
C GLU A 107 -8.40 10.69 -6.65
N LYS A 108 -7.94 11.92 -6.89
CA LYS A 108 -7.16 12.67 -5.90
C LYS A 108 -7.99 13.00 -4.65
N LEU A 109 -9.26 13.32 -4.83
CA LEU A 109 -10.16 13.56 -3.70
C LEU A 109 -10.39 12.30 -2.88
N LYS A 110 -10.58 11.17 -3.52
CA LYS A 110 -10.73 9.88 -2.83
C LYS A 110 -9.46 9.52 -2.08
N LEU A 111 -8.30 9.75 -2.69
CA LEU A 111 -7.02 9.53 -2.02
C LEU A 111 -6.90 10.43 -0.78
N ASN A 112 -7.20 11.71 -0.91
CA ASN A 112 -7.12 12.64 0.21
C ASN A 112 -8.07 12.23 1.34
N HIS A 113 -9.27 11.77 1.02
CA HIS A 113 -10.21 11.27 2.02
C HIS A 113 -9.62 10.07 2.78
N PHE A 114 -9.03 9.13 2.05
CA PHE A 114 -8.36 7.99 2.65
C PHE A 114 -7.23 8.44 3.58
N LEU A 115 -6.38 9.38 3.12
CA LEU A 115 -5.27 9.88 3.92
C LEU A 115 -5.75 10.58 5.19
N GLN A 116 -6.86 11.32 5.11
CA GLN A 116 -7.45 11.95 6.29
C GLN A 116 -7.94 10.91 7.30
N ASN A 117 -8.54 9.82 6.82
CA ASN A 117 -9.02 8.75 7.69
C ASN A 117 -7.87 8.08 8.45
N LEU A 118 -6.66 8.08 7.89
CA LEU A 118 -5.48 7.52 8.57
C LEU A 118 -5.09 8.32 9.82
N MET A 119 -5.61 9.53 9.99
CA MET A 119 -5.38 10.33 11.20
C MET A 119 -6.28 9.89 12.36
N ASP A 120 -7.26 9.04 12.08
CA ASP A 120 -8.16 8.50 13.12
C ASP A 120 -7.51 7.26 13.76
N PRO A 121 -7.23 7.29 15.08
CA PRO A 121 -6.65 6.14 15.76
C PRO A 121 -7.52 4.89 15.69
N ASP A 122 -8.84 5.05 15.55
CA ASP A 122 -9.75 3.91 15.42
C ASP A 122 -9.53 3.20 14.09
N PHE A 123 -9.31 3.94 13.01
CA PHE A 123 -9.01 3.33 11.72
C PHE A 123 -7.68 2.57 11.76
N ILE A 124 -6.66 3.16 12.39
CA ILE A 124 -5.36 2.49 12.56
C ILE A 124 -5.53 1.16 13.28
N ARG A 125 -6.30 1.14 14.36
CA ARG A 125 -6.57 -0.08 15.12
C ARG A 125 -7.32 -1.11 14.27
N VAL A 126 -8.29 -0.68 13.49
CA VAL A 126 -9.08 -1.55 12.61
C VAL A 126 -8.21 -2.13 11.50
N LEU A 127 -7.31 -1.34 10.92
CA LEU A 127 -6.37 -1.85 9.91
C LEU A 127 -5.49 -2.97 10.48
N LEU A 128 -5.06 -2.85 11.71
CA LEU A 128 -4.17 -3.83 12.35
C LEU A 128 -4.91 -5.07 12.82
N ASN A 129 -6.14 -4.94 13.31
CA ASN A 129 -6.82 -6.00 14.05
C ASN A 129 -8.26 -6.26 13.64
N GLY A 130 -8.88 -5.38 12.84
CA GLY A 130 -10.30 -5.47 12.51
C GLY A 130 -10.61 -6.47 11.41
N GLU A 131 -11.88 -6.75 11.24
CA GLU A 131 -12.36 -7.59 10.17
C GLU A 131 -12.53 -6.78 8.88
N LEU A 132 -12.66 -7.49 7.75
CA LEU A 132 -12.81 -6.86 6.44
C LEU A 132 -13.96 -5.84 6.43
N GLN A 133 -15.10 -6.17 7.02
CA GLN A 133 -16.26 -5.28 7.05
C GLN A 133 -15.98 -3.98 7.78
N GLU A 134 -15.21 -4.06 8.88
CA GLU A 134 -14.84 -2.88 9.64
C GLU A 134 -13.92 -1.97 8.85
N ILE A 135 -12.94 -2.56 8.16
CA ILE A 135 -12.02 -1.79 7.29
C ILE A 135 -12.81 -1.07 6.21
N CYS A 136 -13.73 -1.78 5.55
CA CYS A 136 -14.49 -1.23 4.44
C CYS A 136 -15.35 -0.02 4.83
N GLN A 137 -15.74 0.10 6.10
CA GLN A 137 -16.51 1.25 6.57
C GLN A 137 -15.72 2.55 6.49
N TYR A 138 -14.40 2.49 6.42
CA TYR A 138 -13.54 3.67 6.34
C TYR A 138 -13.11 3.99 4.89
N LEU A 139 -13.51 3.20 3.92
CA LEU A 139 -13.10 3.37 2.52
C LEU A 139 -14.21 3.98 1.61
#